data_c0f839ba78496078548a7c438144c8ae
#
_entry.id   c0f839ba78496078548a7c438144c8ae
#
_cell.length_a   1.000
_cell.length_b   1.000
_cell.length_c   1.000
_cell.angle_alpha   90.00
_cell.angle_beta   90.00
_cell.angle_gamma   90.00
#
_symmetry.space_group_name_H-M   'P 1'
#
loop_
_entity.id
_entity.type
_entity.pdbx_description
1 polymer ?
#
loop_
_entity_poly.entity_id
_entity_poly.type
_entity_poly.pdbx_seq_one_letter_code
_entity_poly.pdbx_strand_id
1 'polypeptide(L)'
;ANPITIGDIGTGVLELQNGNIEALAVAKGNAEMIISSNPDLVICSWEFDVKAEYEANVVLVTKGEDELLAVVNEALAKAYADGLYGEWYDAAVELAKSESATEVSVD
;
A
#
# COMPACT_ATOMS: atom_id res chain seq x y z
N ALA A 1 -5.84 17.40 17.80
CA ALA A 1 -4.85 17.08 16.77
C ALA A 1 -4.88 18.11 15.64
N ASN A 2 -3.72 18.43 15.09
CA ASN A 2 -3.59 19.35 13.95
C ASN A 2 -3.10 18.53 12.74
N PRO A 3 -4.01 17.96 11.93
CA PRO A 3 -3.59 17.19 10.77
C PRO A 3 -2.95 18.09 9.71
N ILE A 4 -1.86 17.60 9.12
CA ILE A 4 -1.20 18.21 7.98
C ILE A 4 -1.17 17.23 6.82
N THR A 5 -1.21 17.74 5.62
CA THR A 5 -1.11 16.89 4.41
C THR A 5 0.35 16.76 4.00
N ILE A 6 0.78 15.50 3.81
CA ILE A 6 2.12 15.17 3.32
C ILE A 6 2.03 14.80 1.84
N GLY A 7 2.97 15.29 1.04
CA GLY A 7 2.97 15.11 -0.42
C GLY A 7 3.29 13.68 -0.87
N ASP A 8 4.11 12.96 -0.11
CA ASP A 8 4.44 11.56 -0.37
C ASP A 8 4.81 10.84 0.93
N ILE A 9 4.71 9.51 0.90
CA ILE A 9 4.92 8.66 2.08
C ILE A 9 6.37 8.75 2.59
N GLY A 10 7.36 8.77 1.71
CA GLY A 10 8.77 8.84 2.08
C GLY A 10 9.10 10.10 2.87
N THR A 11 8.60 11.24 2.43
CA THR A 11 8.71 12.50 3.17
C THR A 11 8.03 12.39 4.55
N GLY A 12 6.84 11.79 4.61
CA GLY A 12 6.15 11.57 5.88
C GLY A 12 6.94 10.71 6.87
N VAL A 13 7.60 9.66 6.39
CA VAL A 13 8.48 8.82 7.23
C VAL A 13 9.66 9.62 7.78
N LEU A 14 10.32 10.43 6.96
CA LEU A 14 11.41 11.30 7.41
C LEU A 14 10.96 12.34 8.45
N GLU A 15 9.79 12.95 8.24
CA GLU A 15 9.22 13.89 9.21
C GLU A 15 8.92 13.23 10.55
N LEU A 16 8.43 11.98 10.53
CA LEU A 16 8.17 11.18 11.71
C LEU A 16 9.47 10.84 12.45
N GLN A 17 10.49 10.37 11.73
CA GLN A 17 11.80 10.02 12.30
C GLN A 17 12.54 11.23 12.87
N ASN A 18 12.38 12.40 12.25
CA ASN A 18 12.95 13.66 12.73
C ASN A 18 12.15 14.29 13.90
N GLY A 19 11.01 13.72 14.27
CA GLY A 19 10.18 14.23 15.34
C GLY A 19 9.40 15.49 14.99
N ASN A 20 9.28 15.83 13.71
CA ASN A 20 8.50 16.96 13.23
C ASN A 20 6.99 16.68 13.23
N ILE A 21 6.61 15.40 13.15
CA ILE A 21 5.25 14.91 13.36
C ILE A 21 5.27 13.76 14.37
N GLU A 22 4.17 13.57 15.06
CA GLU A 22 4.03 12.56 16.11
C GLU A 22 3.50 11.23 15.58
N ALA A 23 2.76 11.26 14.47
CA ALA A 23 2.18 10.08 13.84
C ALA A 23 1.98 10.32 12.34
N LEU A 24 2.03 9.26 11.57
CA LEU A 24 1.77 9.26 10.12
C LEU A 24 0.64 8.30 9.80
N ALA A 25 -0.42 8.80 9.16
CA ALA A 25 -1.54 7.99 8.69
C ALA A 25 -1.26 7.45 7.29
N VAL A 26 -1.24 6.15 7.14
CA VAL A 26 -1.00 5.44 5.87
C VAL A 26 -1.87 4.19 5.80
N ALA A 27 -2.01 3.62 4.61
CA ALA A 27 -2.65 2.32 4.46
C ALA A 27 -1.82 1.23 5.16
N LYS A 28 -2.49 0.22 5.72
CA LYS A 28 -1.87 -0.84 6.52
C LYS A 28 -0.73 -1.56 5.80
N GLY A 29 -0.92 -1.94 4.54
CA GLY A 29 0.13 -2.59 3.75
C GLY A 29 1.36 -1.70 3.58
N ASN A 30 1.19 -0.39 3.41
CA ASN A 30 2.30 0.57 3.37
C ASN A 30 3.00 0.66 4.74
N ALA A 31 2.24 0.68 5.84
CA ALA A 31 2.81 0.69 7.18
C ALA A 31 3.68 -0.54 7.44
N GLU A 32 3.21 -1.74 7.06
CA GLU A 32 3.96 -2.99 7.18
C GLU A 32 5.28 -2.96 6.40
N MET A 33 5.27 -2.39 5.19
CA MET A 33 6.48 -2.20 4.40
C MET A 33 7.43 -1.19 5.04
N ILE A 34 6.92 -0.08 5.55
CA ILE A 34 7.72 0.96 6.21
C ILE A 34 8.44 0.39 7.42
N ILE A 35 7.76 -0.31 8.31
CA ILE A 35 8.38 -0.84 9.53
C ILE A 35 9.39 -1.96 9.24
N SER A 36 9.25 -2.68 8.12
CA SER A 36 10.24 -3.69 7.72
C SER A 36 11.62 -3.11 7.48
N SER A 37 11.69 -1.85 7.06
CA SER A 37 12.93 -1.11 6.78
C SER A 37 13.27 -0.05 7.85
N ASN A 38 12.36 0.21 8.78
CA ASN A 38 12.50 1.23 9.81
C ASN A 38 12.12 0.63 11.18
N PRO A 39 13.01 -0.12 11.82
CA PRO A 39 12.71 -0.84 13.07
C PRO A 39 12.48 0.06 14.28
N ASP A 40 12.75 1.34 14.16
CA ASP A 40 12.45 2.39 15.14
C ASP A 40 10.98 2.84 15.14
N LEU A 41 10.21 2.43 14.12
CA LEU A 41 8.79 2.76 13.98
C LEU A 41 7.91 1.57 14.34
N VAL A 42 6.71 1.86 14.83
CA VAL A 42 5.71 0.85 15.19
C VAL A 42 4.34 1.22 14.63
N ILE A 43 3.54 0.23 14.31
CA ILE A 43 2.13 0.42 13.97
C ILE A 43 1.33 0.50 15.27
N CYS A 44 0.53 1.56 15.43
CA CYS A 44 -0.33 1.68 16.61
C CYS A 44 -1.48 0.66 16.56
N SER A 45 -2.04 0.33 17.72
CA SER A 45 -3.13 -0.64 17.84
C SER A 45 -4.49 -0.10 17.38
N TRP A 46 -4.60 1.21 17.17
CA TRP A 46 -5.83 1.84 16.72
C TRP A 46 -5.83 1.99 15.19
N GLU A 47 -6.93 1.64 14.57
CA GLU A 47 -7.15 1.74 13.13
C GLU A 47 -8.34 2.68 12.86
N PHE A 48 -8.27 3.41 11.75
CA PHE A 48 -9.41 4.20 11.28
C PHE A 48 -10.53 3.25 10.80
N ASP A 49 -11.77 3.60 11.15
CA ASP A 49 -12.93 2.91 10.60
C ASP A 49 -13.14 3.34 9.14
N VAL A 50 -12.71 2.50 8.21
CA VAL A 50 -12.81 2.75 6.78
C VAL A 50 -13.94 1.89 6.22
N LYS A 51 -14.79 2.49 5.39
CA LYS A 51 -15.84 1.72 4.71
C LYS A 51 -15.20 0.71 3.75
N ALA A 52 -15.74 -0.51 3.73
CA ALA A 52 -15.24 -1.60 2.89
C ALA A 52 -15.08 -1.22 1.40
N GLU A 53 -15.92 -0.31 0.90
CA GLU A 53 -15.84 0.20 -0.48
C GLU A 53 -14.56 0.99 -0.80
N TYR A 54 -13.84 1.46 0.23
CA TYR A 54 -12.58 2.21 0.09
C TYR A 54 -11.34 1.37 0.45
N GLU A 55 -11.53 0.13 0.87
CA GLU A 55 -10.42 -0.77 1.23
C GLU A 55 -9.86 -1.55 0.04
N ALA A 56 -10.47 -1.45 -1.13
CA ALA A 56 -10.11 -2.23 -2.31
C ALA A 56 -9.18 -1.47 -3.26
N ASN A 57 -8.26 -2.19 -3.87
CA ASN A 57 -7.56 -1.73 -5.06
C ASN A 57 -8.48 -1.88 -6.27
N VAL A 58 -8.45 -0.93 -7.18
CA VAL A 58 -9.29 -0.94 -8.38
C VAL A 58 -8.46 -0.73 -9.64
N VAL A 59 -8.93 -1.28 -10.74
CA VAL A 59 -8.37 -1.03 -12.07
C VAL A 59 -9.24 0.03 -12.77
N LEU A 60 -8.59 1.03 -13.33
CA LEU A 60 -9.26 2.10 -14.07
C LEU A 60 -9.03 1.93 -15.57
N VAL A 61 -10.06 2.13 -16.35
CA VAL A 61 -9.97 2.24 -17.81
C VAL A 61 -10.56 3.58 -18.26
N THR A 62 -10.18 4.06 -19.43
CA THR A 62 -10.72 5.29 -19.99
C THR A 62 -12.21 5.14 -20.23
N LYS A 63 -12.99 6.15 -19.88
CA LYS A 63 -14.44 6.18 -20.10
C LYS A 63 -14.75 6.03 -21.61
N GLY A 64 -15.63 5.09 -21.94
CA GLY A 64 -15.97 4.75 -23.31
C GLY A 64 -15.29 3.49 -23.83
N GLU A 65 -14.25 2.97 -23.15
CA GLU A 65 -13.57 1.72 -23.47
C GLU A 65 -14.35 0.50 -22.92
N ASP A 66 -15.60 0.33 -23.36
CA ASP A 66 -16.53 -0.67 -22.80
C ASP A 66 -16.09 -2.11 -23.08
N GLU A 67 -15.50 -2.37 -24.26
CA GLU A 67 -14.97 -3.69 -24.61
C GLU A 67 -13.78 -4.06 -23.73
N LEU A 68 -12.86 -3.11 -23.50
CA LEU A 68 -11.70 -3.31 -22.62
C LEU A 68 -12.18 -3.52 -21.18
N LEU A 69 -13.16 -2.74 -20.72
CA LEU A 69 -13.73 -2.89 -19.38
C LEU A 69 -14.32 -4.29 -19.17
N ALA A 70 -15.05 -4.81 -20.17
CA ALA A 70 -15.63 -6.15 -20.10
C ALA A 70 -14.55 -7.23 -19.99
N VAL A 71 -13.47 -7.14 -20.77
CA VAL A 71 -12.33 -8.08 -20.71
C VAL A 71 -11.62 -8.01 -19.37
N VAL A 72 -11.37 -6.80 -18.85
CA VAL A 72 -10.73 -6.60 -17.55
C VAL A 72 -11.61 -7.18 -16.43
N ASN A 73 -12.90 -6.89 -16.43
CA ASN A 73 -13.82 -7.42 -15.41
C ASN A 73 -13.89 -8.95 -15.41
N GLU A 74 -13.91 -9.58 -16.59
CA GLU A 74 -13.90 -11.04 -16.73
C GLU A 74 -12.59 -11.64 -16.20
N ALA A 75 -11.45 -11.07 -16.57
CA ALA A 75 -10.14 -11.52 -16.12
C ALA A 75 -9.97 -11.39 -14.61
N LEU A 76 -10.39 -10.27 -14.02
CA LEU A 76 -10.34 -10.04 -12.57
C LEU A 76 -11.27 -10.99 -11.81
N ALA A 77 -12.50 -11.20 -12.30
CA ALA A 77 -13.44 -12.13 -11.68
C ALA A 77 -12.89 -13.56 -11.69
N LYS A 78 -12.26 -13.99 -12.77
CA LYS A 78 -11.62 -15.29 -12.87
C LYS A 78 -10.42 -15.43 -11.93
N ALA A 79 -9.52 -14.43 -11.91
CA ALA A 79 -8.38 -14.43 -11.01
C ALA A 79 -8.80 -14.49 -9.54
N TYR A 80 -9.85 -13.77 -9.17
CA TYR A 80 -10.42 -13.81 -7.83
C TYR A 80 -11.00 -15.18 -7.49
N ALA A 81 -11.80 -15.76 -8.39
CA ALA A 81 -12.40 -17.09 -8.20
C ALA A 81 -11.35 -18.20 -8.06
N ASP A 82 -10.24 -18.09 -8.78
CA ASP A 82 -9.12 -19.06 -8.74
C ASP A 82 -8.15 -18.80 -7.56
N GLY A 83 -8.37 -17.78 -6.74
CA GLY A 83 -7.53 -17.43 -5.60
C GLY A 83 -6.17 -16.83 -5.98
N LEU A 84 -5.96 -16.49 -7.25
CA LEU A 84 -4.69 -16.00 -7.78
C LEU A 84 -4.29 -14.63 -7.20
N TYR A 85 -5.25 -13.77 -6.91
CA TYR A 85 -4.94 -12.44 -6.36
C TYR A 85 -4.18 -12.54 -5.03
N GLY A 86 -4.63 -13.42 -4.14
CA GLY A 86 -3.95 -13.64 -2.85
C GLY A 86 -2.52 -14.15 -3.04
N GLU A 87 -2.32 -15.13 -3.91
CA GLU A 87 -0.99 -15.68 -4.23
C GLU A 87 -0.06 -14.60 -4.81
N TRP A 88 -0.55 -13.80 -5.74
CA TRP A 88 0.22 -12.71 -6.36
C TRP A 88 0.55 -11.61 -5.36
N TYR A 89 -0.41 -11.25 -4.50
CA TYR A 89 -0.21 -10.26 -3.47
C TYR A 89 0.89 -10.67 -2.49
N ASP A 90 0.83 -11.89 -1.98
CA ASP A 90 1.82 -12.42 -1.05
C ASP A 90 3.22 -12.47 -1.69
N ALA A 91 3.31 -12.94 -2.93
CA ALA A 91 4.56 -12.97 -3.67
C ALA A 91 5.12 -11.56 -3.92
N ALA A 92 4.27 -10.59 -4.24
CA ALA A 92 4.68 -9.20 -4.45
C ALA A 92 5.17 -8.55 -3.15
N VAL A 93 4.56 -8.83 -2.02
CA VAL A 93 5.00 -8.34 -0.70
C VAL A 93 6.38 -8.88 -0.36
N GLU A 94 6.62 -10.19 -0.56
CA GLU A 94 7.94 -10.79 -0.31
C GLU A 94 9.01 -10.22 -1.23
N LEU A 95 8.70 -10.03 -2.51
CA LEU A 95 9.61 -9.40 -3.47
C LEU A 95 9.95 -7.96 -3.06
N ALA A 96 8.96 -7.17 -2.68
CA ALA A 96 9.16 -5.78 -2.26
C ALA A 96 10.04 -5.68 -1.01
N LYS A 97 9.86 -6.58 -0.04
CA LYS A 97 10.73 -6.65 1.14
C LYS A 97 12.18 -6.96 0.78
N SER A 98 12.40 -7.89 -0.15
CA SER A 98 13.75 -8.27 -0.61
C SER A 98 14.42 -7.15 -1.39
N GLU A 99 13.70 -6.41 -2.23
CA GLU A 99 14.20 -5.24 -2.98
C GLU A 99 14.55 -4.09 -2.05
N SER A 100 13.72 -3.78 -1.06
CA SER A 100 14.02 -2.77 -0.04
C SER A 100 15.30 -3.06 0.71
N ALA A 101 15.57 -4.33 1.03
CA ALA A 101 16.82 -4.75 1.65
C ALA A 101 18.02 -4.60 0.72
N THR A 102 17.82 -4.72 -0.59
CA THR A 102 18.89 -4.59 -1.60
C THR A 102 19.23 -3.12 -1.89
N GLU A 103 18.25 -2.22 -1.90
CA GLU A 103 18.48 -0.79 -2.12
C GLU A 103 19.40 -0.15 -1.07
N VAL A 104 19.34 -0.62 0.17
CA VAL A 104 20.21 -0.15 1.25
C VAL A 104 21.67 -0.51 1.01
N SER A 105 21.98 -1.48 0.15
CA SER A 105 23.34 -1.95 -0.12
C SER A 105 24.01 -1.32 -1.34
N VAL A 106 23.31 -0.45 -2.09
CA VAL A 106 23.80 0.14 -3.35
C VAL A 106 24.55 1.46 -3.15
N ASP A 107 24.47 2.03 -1.98
CA ASP A 107 25.22 3.22 -1.60
C ASP A 107 26.60 2.82 -1.01
#